data_f8af50f8653c058b8c536d25d4b546a6
#
_entry.id   f8af50f8653c058b8c536d25d4b546a6
#
_cell.length_a   1.000
_cell.length_b   1.000
_cell.length_c   1.000
_cell.angle_alpha   90.00
_cell.angle_beta   90.00
_cell.angle_gamma   90.00
#
_symmetry.space_group_name_H-M   'P 1'
#
loop_
_entity.id
_entity.type
_entity.pdbx_description
1 polymer ?
#
loop_
_entity_poly.entity_id
_entity_poly.type
_entity_poly.pdbx_seq_one_letter_code
_entity_poly.pdbx_strand_id
1 'polypeptide(L)'
;MSSIKLKHSGGNSVSLNPPTSAPTSSDVAFKLPNADGSSKQVLQTDGAGALSFALGGKLIKYAVYTHQGGANGDYRNSPNVITSGYQLINQSYTPAAADSTIVVFTSSITIQETTNQNNIFWLALWNGTSFVGAVSGGAGYESYKDFLNETTLNYVGSFSAGSTTARNIQLRCGANAGSSTSVYINGNSISSYTGTSNVFTAFVAELAP
;
A
#
# COMPACT_ATOMS: atom_id res chain seq x y z
N MET A 1 -5.68 -34.85 37.35
CA MET A 1 -5.63 -33.55 36.66
C MET A 1 -7.03 -33.09 36.39
N SER A 2 -7.38 -31.88 36.76
CA SER A 2 -8.68 -31.30 36.51
C SER A 2 -8.73 -30.65 35.13
N SER A 3 -9.83 -30.89 34.40
CA SER A 3 -10.07 -30.24 33.10
C SER A 3 -11.50 -29.75 33.04
N ILE A 4 -11.73 -28.65 32.30
CA ILE A 4 -13.10 -28.21 31.97
C ILE A 4 -13.49 -28.87 30.66
N LYS A 5 -14.55 -29.67 30.67
CA LYS A 5 -15.10 -30.32 29.48
C LYS A 5 -16.40 -29.66 29.05
N LEU A 6 -16.45 -29.22 27.82
CA LEU A 6 -17.65 -28.75 27.15
C LEU A 6 -18.17 -29.87 26.25
N LYS A 7 -19.32 -30.47 26.65
CA LYS A 7 -19.91 -31.64 25.98
C LYS A 7 -20.92 -31.19 24.93
N HIS A 8 -20.77 -31.68 23.70
CA HIS A 8 -21.76 -31.51 22.65
C HIS A 8 -22.88 -32.54 22.79
N SER A 9 -24.11 -32.22 22.41
CA SER A 9 -25.26 -33.13 22.44
C SER A 9 -25.04 -34.45 21.69
N GLY A 10 -24.18 -34.45 20.66
CA GLY A 10 -23.77 -35.64 19.92
C GLY A 10 -22.73 -36.54 20.62
N GLY A 11 -22.37 -36.27 21.87
CA GLY A 11 -21.47 -37.10 22.68
C GLY A 11 -19.98 -36.68 22.65
N ASN A 12 -19.53 -35.92 21.67
CA ASN A 12 -18.15 -35.39 21.59
C ASN A 12 -17.94 -34.23 22.56
N SER A 13 -16.71 -33.96 22.95
CA SER A 13 -16.37 -32.87 23.87
C SER A 13 -15.10 -32.14 23.46
N VAL A 14 -15.04 -30.83 23.80
CA VAL A 14 -13.81 -30.01 23.77
C VAL A 14 -13.36 -29.83 25.23
N SER A 15 -12.08 -29.98 25.51
CA SER A 15 -11.51 -29.83 26.85
C SER A 15 -10.49 -28.70 26.91
N LEU A 16 -10.55 -27.93 28.01
CA LEU A 16 -9.44 -27.07 28.43
C LEU A 16 -8.64 -27.87 29.47
N ASN A 17 -7.42 -28.22 29.13
CA ASN A 17 -6.53 -29.01 29.98
C ASN A 17 -5.46 -28.09 30.62
N PRO A 18 -4.95 -28.46 31.81
CA PRO A 18 -3.79 -27.76 32.36
C PRO A 18 -2.56 -27.93 31.46
N PRO A 19 -1.60 -27.04 31.53
CA PRO A 19 -0.34 -27.18 30.80
C PRO A 19 0.40 -28.46 31.21
N THR A 20 1.20 -28.99 30.28
CA THR A 20 1.99 -30.21 30.52
C THR A 20 3.14 -30.00 31.50
N SER A 21 3.61 -28.78 31.63
CA SER A 21 4.66 -28.34 32.57
C SER A 21 4.06 -27.39 33.62
N ALA A 22 4.61 -27.37 34.81
CA ALA A 22 4.20 -26.42 35.84
C ALA A 22 4.42 -24.98 35.37
N PRO A 23 3.47 -24.06 35.62
CA PRO A 23 3.69 -22.64 35.38
C PRO A 23 4.90 -22.12 36.16
N THR A 24 5.58 -21.12 35.62
CA THR A 24 6.73 -20.48 36.29
C THR A 24 6.33 -19.57 37.44
N SER A 25 5.06 -19.21 37.53
CA SER A 25 4.43 -18.48 38.64
C SER A 25 3.37 -19.33 39.32
N SER A 26 3.03 -19.01 40.56
CA SER A 26 2.05 -19.77 41.37
C SER A 26 0.67 -19.88 40.70
N ASP A 27 0.25 -18.82 40.01
CA ASP A 27 -0.99 -18.76 39.24
C ASP A 27 -0.79 -18.06 37.90
N VAL A 28 -1.35 -18.66 36.86
CA VAL A 28 -1.52 -18.00 35.54
C VAL A 28 -3.03 -17.79 35.36
N ALA A 29 -3.46 -16.54 35.50
CA ALA A 29 -4.87 -16.18 35.37
C ALA A 29 -5.13 -15.57 33.97
N PHE A 30 -6.20 -16.02 33.32
CA PHE A 30 -6.74 -15.39 32.14
C PHE A 30 -8.03 -14.67 32.49
N LYS A 31 -7.99 -13.33 32.44
CA LYS A 31 -9.20 -12.51 32.63
C LYS A 31 -9.94 -12.43 31.29
N LEU A 32 -11.10 -13.04 31.22
CA LEU A 32 -11.93 -13.01 30.02
C LEU A 32 -12.45 -11.61 29.75
N PRO A 33 -12.67 -11.26 28.46
CA PRO A 33 -13.35 -10.02 28.10
C PRO A 33 -14.74 -9.94 28.72
N ASN A 34 -15.21 -8.73 28.98
CA ASN A 34 -16.56 -8.48 29.53
C ASN A 34 -17.64 -8.33 28.45
N ALA A 35 -17.28 -8.43 27.18
CA ALA A 35 -18.17 -8.34 26.04
C ALA A 35 -17.73 -9.29 24.92
N ASP A 36 -18.66 -9.64 24.04
CA ASP A 36 -18.38 -10.43 22.85
C ASP A 36 -17.54 -9.63 21.85
N GLY A 37 -16.70 -10.36 21.11
CA GLY A 37 -15.95 -9.79 19.99
C GLY A 37 -16.83 -9.57 18.76
N SER A 38 -16.34 -8.77 17.83
CA SER A 38 -16.91 -8.58 16.50
C SER A 38 -16.31 -9.56 15.48
N SER A 39 -16.95 -9.68 14.33
CA SER A 39 -16.42 -10.53 13.24
C SER A 39 -14.98 -10.13 12.89
N LYS A 40 -14.11 -11.12 12.64
CA LYS A 40 -12.69 -11.00 12.34
C LYS A 40 -11.78 -10.61 13.51
N GLN A 41 -12.31 -10.43 14.69
CA GLN A 41 -11.48 -10.27 15.87
C GLN A 41 -10.98 -11.62 16.39
N VAL A 42 -9.80 -11.61 16.99
CA VAL A 42 -9.20 -12.73 17.71
C VAL A 42 -9.07 -12.39 19.17
N LEU A 43 -9.12 -13.40 20.01
CA LEU A 43 -8.82 -13.25 21.43
C LEU A 43 -7.30 -13.17 21.60
N GLN A 44 -6.82 -12.07 22.14
CA GLN A 44 -5.40 -11.85 22.40
C GLN A 44 -5.14 -11.51 23.87
N THR A 45 -3.91 -11.72 24.30
CA THR A 45 -3.44 -11.36 25.65
C THR A 45 -2.64 -10.06 25.61
N ASP A 46 -2.74 -9.27 26.67
CA ASP A 46 -1.90 -8.10 26.95
C ASP A 46 -0.51 -8.46 27.51
N GLY A 47 -0.22 -9.76 27.70
CA GLY A 47 1.00 -10.24 28.35
C GLY A 47 0.96 -10.21 29.89
N ALA A 48 -0.05 -9.59 30.50
CA ALA A 48 -0.27 -9.51 31.93
C ALA A 48 -1.49 -10.35 32.41
N GLY A 49 -2.04 -11.19 31.54
CA GLY A 49 -3.12 -12.12 31.83
C GLY A 49 -4.51 -11.61 31.49
N ALA A 50 -4.70 -10.37 31.06
CA ALA A 50 -5.97 -9.93 30.52
C ALA A 50 -6.14 -10.36 29.06
N LEU A 51 -7.35 -10.81 28.72
CA LEU A 51 -7.74 -11.16 27.35
C LEU A 51 -8.67 -10.09 26.79
N SER A 52 -8.47 -9.74 25.54
CA SER A 52 -9.32 -8.80 24.80
C SER A 52 -9.52 -9.26 23.37
N PHE A 53 -10.59 -8.80 22.74
CA PHE A 53 -10.77 -9.01 21.32
C PHE A 53 -10.11 -7.89 20.53
N ALA A 54 -9.26 -8.25 19.57
CA ALA A 54 -8.64 -7.32 18.64
C ALA A 54 -8.67 -7.88 17.23
N LEU A 55 -8.49 -7.02 16.24
CA LEU A 55 -8.37 -7.46 14.85
C LEU A 55 -7.18 -8.41 14.71
N GLY A 56 -7.43 -9.59 14.16
CA GLY A 56 -6.42 -10.63 13.99
C GLY A 56 -5.42 -10.29 12.90
N GLY A 57 -4.13 -10.23 13.30
CA GLY A 57 -3.03 -9.93 12.36
C GLY A 57 -2.86 -8.44 12.08
N LYS A 58 -1.69 -8.09 11.53
CA LYS A 58 -1.39 -6.68 11.18
C LYS A 58 -2.08 -6.25 9.89
N LEU A 59 -2.26 -7.15 8.91
CA LEU A 59 -2.96 -6.85 7.66
C LEU A 59 -4.47 -7.04 7.86
N ILE A 60 -5.22 -5.95 7.91
CA ILE A 60 -6.67 -5.96 8.14
C ILE A 60 -7.48 -5.76 6.87
N LYS A 61 -6.88 -5.15 5.86
CA LYS A 61 -7.51 -4.94 4.55
C LYS A 61 -6.46 -4.77 3.47
N TYR A 62 -6.78 -5.14 2.24
CA TYR A 62 -5.96 -4.80 1.07
C TYR A 62 -6.83 -4.49 -0.14
N ALA A 63 -6.23 -3.78 -1.09
CA ALA A 63 -6.78 -3.55 -2.43
C ALA A 63 -5.65 -3.59 -3.46
N VAL A 64 -5.99 -3.97 -4.69
CA VAL A 64 -5.07 -3.95 -5.82
C VAL A 64 -5.69 -3.10 -6.91
N TYR A 65 -4.96 -2.09 -7.36
CA TYR A 65 -5.38 -1.20 -8.43
C TYR A 65 -4.41 -1.34 -9.59
N THR A 66 -4.94 -1.41 -10.79
CA THR A 66 -4.15 -1.54 -12.00
C THR A 66 -4.44 -0.41 -12.97
N HIS A 67 -3.40 0.02 -13.68
CA HIS A 67 -3.48 0.88 -14.83
C HIS A 67 -2.85 0.17 -16.02
N GLN A 68 -3.56 0.11 -17.14
CA GLN A 68 -3.07 -0.50 -18.37
C GLN A 68 -2.76 0.58 -19.40
N GLY A 69 -1.72 0.32 -20.18
CA GLY A 69 -1.31 1.18 -21.27
C GLY A 69 -0.26 2.20 -20.88
N GLY A 70 0.17 2.93 -21.87
CA GLY A 70 1.10 4.04 -21.77
C GLY A 70 0.43 5.36 -22.08
N ALA A 71 1.17 6.44 -21.85
CA ALA A 71 0.75 7.79 -22.19
C ALA A 71 1.91 8.57 -22.80
N ASN A 72 1.53 9.55 -23.58
CA ASN A 72 2.45 10.49 -24.22
C ASN A 72 1.85 11.90 -24.06
N GLY A 73 2.62 12.84 -23.55
CA GLY A 73 2.14 14.21 -23.37
C GLY A 73 3.07 15.07 -22.55
N ASP A 74 2.63 16.31 -22.34
CA ASP A 74 3.31 17.28 -21.49
C ASP A 74 2.96 17.02 -20.01
N TYR A 75 3.69 16.10 -19.37
CA TYR A 75 3.51 15.73 -17.96
C TYR A 75 4.58 16.37 -17.06
N ARG A 76 4.90 17.62 -17.36
CA ARG A 76 5.87 18.42 -16.59
C ARG A 76 5.18 19.03 -15.39
N ASN A 77 5.89 19.17 -14.35
CA ASN A 77 5.63 19.97 -13.14
C ASN A 77 6.15 19.27 -11.88
N SER A 78 6.01 19.94 -10.75
CA SER A 78 6.43 19.43 -9.45
C SER A 78 5.53 18.29 -8.96
N PRO A 79 6.08 17.24 -8.33
CA PRO A 79 5.30 16.11 -7.79
C PRO A 79 4.33 16.48 -6.67
N ASN A 80 4.50 17.64 -6.05
CA ASN A 80 3.66 18.11 -4.93
C ASN A 80 2.42 18.92 -5.37
N VAL A 81 2.14 18.99 -6.66
CA VAL A 81 0.92 19.64 -7.21
C VAL A 81 -0.03 18.58 -7.72
N ILE A 82 -1.20 18.45 -7.11
CA ILE A 82 -2.17 17.36 -7.39
C ILE A 82 -2.68 17.30 -8.84
N THR A 83 -2.61 18.40 -9.56
CA THR A 83 -3.00 18.46 -10.98
C THR A 83 -1.84 18.17 -11.93
N SER A 84 -0.63 17.98 -11.39
CA SER A 84 0.59 17.75 -12.18
C SER A 84 0.74 16.31 -12.62
N GLY A 85 1.42 16.12 -13.73
CA GLY A 85 1.79 14.81 -14.26
C GLY A 85 0.62 13.99 -14.77
N TYR A 86 0.95 12.78 -15.19
CA TYR A 86 -0.01 11.79 -15.65
C TYR A 86 -0.59 10.99 -14.48
N GLN A 87 -1.92 10.83 -14.47
CA GLN A 87 -2.62 10.09 -13.44
C GLN A 87 -2.68 8.60 -13.77
N LEU A 88 -1.93 7.79 -13.03
CA LEU A 88 -1.91 6.34 -13.14
C LEU A 88 -3.09 5.68 -12.41
N ILE A 89 -3.28 6.07 -11.17
CA ILE A 89 -4.31 5.54 -10.29
C ILE A 89 -5.09 6.70 -9.67
N ASN A 90 -6.41 6.56 -9.59
CA ASN A 90 -7.29 7.43 -8.81
C ASN A 90 -8.50 6.59 -8.36
N GLN A 91 -8.32 5.88 -7.26
CA GLN A 91 -9.30 4.89 -6.80
C GLN A 91 -9.72 5.18 -5.37
N SER A 92 -11.01 5.02 -5.11
CA SER A 92 -11.57 5.17 -3.78
C SER A 92 -11.15 4.01 -2.87
N TYR A 93 -10.67 4.35 -1.70
CA TYR A 93 -10.32 3.42 -0.63
C TYR A 93 -11.00 3.86 0.68
N THR A 94 -11.72 2.95 1.31
CA THR A 94 -12.36 3.18 2.61
C THR A 94 -11.59 2.38 3.65
N PRO A 95 -10.86 3.03 4.59
CA PRO A 95 -10.16 2.33 5.66
C PRO A 95 -11.12 1.52 6.55
N ALA A 96 -10.65 0.41 7.08
CA ALA A 96 -11.39 -0.43 8.01
C ALA A 96 -11.31 0.07 9.45
N ALA A 97 -10.21 0.76 9.81
CA ALA A 97 -10.00 1.34 11.13
C ALA A 97 -9.39 2.74 11.04
N ALA A 98 -9.78 3.64 11.94
CA ALA A 98 -9.31 5.03 11.93
C ALA A 98 -7.86 5.19 12.38
N ASP A 99 -7.37 4.29 13.22
CA ASP A 99 -6.03 4.26 13.80
C ASP A 99 -5.05 3.36 13.02
N SER A 100 -5.51 2.80 11.90
CA SER A 100 -4.69 1.97 11.03
C SER A 100 -3.67 2.78 10.21
N THR A 101 -2.66 2.08 9.72
CA THR A 101 -1.68 2.59 8.76
C THR A 101 -1.95 2.04 7.36
N ILE A 102 -2.07 2.92 6.39
CA ILE A 102 -2.20 2.57 4.98
C ILE A 102 -0.80 2.56 4.37
N VAL A 103 -0.41 1.46 3.76
CA VAL A 103 0.85 1.30 3.04
C VAL A 103 0.55 1.06 1.57
N VAL A 104 1.21 1.80 0.69
CA VAL A 104 1.06 1.66 -0.76
C VAL A 104 2.38 1.21 -1.36
N PHE A 105 2.34 0.09 -2.08
CA PHE A 105 3.45 -0.46 -2.85
C PHE A 105 3.10 -0.36 -4.33
N THR A 106 4.07 -0.04 -5.18
CA THR A 106 3.84 -0.01 -6.62
C THR A 106 4.75 -0.99 -7.34
N SER A 107 4.28 -1.51 -8.48
CA SER A 107 5.17 -2.06 -9.48
C SER A 107 6.04 -0.96 -10.07
N SER A 108 7.02 -1.35 -10.86
CA SER A 108 7.85 -0.39 -11.60
C SER A 108 7.05 0.29 -12.70
N ILE A 109 7.40 1.55 -12.95
CA ILE A 109 6.95 2.33 -14.09
C ILE A 109 8.16 2.89 -14.83
N THR A 110 8.16 2.77 -16.15
CA THR A 110 9.20 3.36 -17.00
C THR A 110 8.73 4.71 -17.51
N ILE A 111 9.56 5.71 -17.35
CA ILE A 111 9.33 7.08 -17.82
C ILE A 111 10.48 7.46 -18.73
N GLN A 112 10.15 7.95 -19.92
CA GLN A 112 11.11 8.35 -20.94
C GLN A 112 10.85 9.77 -21.42
N GLU A 113 11.87 10.39 -21.97
CA GLU A 113 11.80 11.68 -22.61
C GLU A 113 12.60 11.70 -23.92
N THR A 114 12.14 12.51 -24.89
CA THR A 114 12.73 12.58 -26.24
C THR A 114 13.75 13.68 -26.41
N THR A 115 14.01 14.49 -25.42
CA THR A 115 14.94 15.62 -25.53
C THR A 115 16.21 15.42 -24.75
N ASN A 116 17.28 16.04 -25.27
CA ASN A 116 18.63 16.03 -24.72
C ASN A 116 18.77 16.94 -23.47
N GLN A 117 17.92 16.75 -22.46
CA GLN A 117 17.99 17.53 -21.22
C GLN A 117 18.08 16.62 -19.99
N ASN A 118 18.80 17.08 -18.97
CA ASN A 118 18.82 16.44 -17.68
C ASN A 118 17.48 16.62 -17.00
N ASN A 119 16.63 15.59 -17.03
CA ASN A 119 15.33 15.62 -16.37
C ASN A 119 15.30 14.70 -15.17
N ILE A 120 14.56 15.16 -14.16
CA ILE A 120 14.22 14.37 -12.99
C ILE A 120 12.80 13.86 -13.20
N PHE A 121 12.68 12.55 -13.32
CA PHE A 121 11.38 11.87 -13.34
C PHE A 121 10.91 11.57 -11.92
N TRP A 122 9.59 11.54 -11.73
CA TRP A 122 9.02 11.32 -10.41
C TRP A 122 7.75 10.44 -10.48
N LEU A 123 7.53 9.72 -9.39
CA LEU A 123 6.31 9.00 -9.08
C LEU A 123 5.83 9.41 -7.69
N ALA A 124 4.62 9.91 -7.58
CA ALA A 124 4.07 10.53 -6.38
C ALA A 124 2.78 9.87 -5.91
N LEU A 125 2.63 9.78 -4.60
CA LEU A 125 1.44 9.29 -3.90
C LEU A 125 0.68 10.45 -3.24
N TRP A 126 -0.64 10.44 -3.40
CA TRP A 126 -1.58 11.36 -2.78
C TRP A 126 -2.66 10.61 -2.02
N ASN A 127 -3.06 11.14 -0.88
CA ASN A 127 -4.19 10.71 -0.08
C ASN A 127 -5.30 11.78 -0.18
N GLY A 128 -6.29 11.56 -1.01
CA GLY A 128 -7.24 12.62 -1.39
C GLY A 128 -6.51 13.78 -2.06
N THR A 129 -6.52 14.94 -1.44
CA THR A 129 -5.80 16.14 -1.89
C THR A 129 -4.47 16.37 -1.19
N SER A 130 -4.11 15.51 -0.23
CA SER A 130 -2.88 15.63 0.56
C SER A 130 -1.74 14.88 -0.07
N PHE A 131 -0.63 15.57 -0.33
CA PHE A 131 0.61 14.97 -0.80
C PHE A 131 1.23 14.09 0.31
N VAL A 132 1.50 12.83 -0.01
CA VAL A 132 2.13 11.88 0.92
C VAL A 132 3.63 11.84 0.71
N GLY A 133 4.07 11.76 -0.53
CA GLY A 133 5.48 11.71 -0.89
C GLY A 133 5.69 11.33 -2.34
N ALA A 134 6.95 11.38 -2.77
CA ALA A 134 7.37 10.97 -4.10
C ALA A 134 8.74 10.31 -4.07
N VAL A 135 8.98 9.45 -5.05
CA VAL A 135 10.31 9.00 -5.45
C VAL A 135 10.69 9.72 -6.73
N SER A 136 11.96 10.03 -6.89
CA SER A 136 12.49 10.62 -8.10
C SER A 136 13.76 9.90 -8.54
N GLY A 137 13.96 9.84 -9.86
CA GLY A 137 15.17 9.37 -10.49
C GLY A 137 15.56 10.30 -11.63
N GLY A 138 16.85 10.49 -11.84
CA GLY A 138 17.38 11.27 -12.96
C GLY A 138 17.83 10.35 -14.08
N ALA A 139 17.61 10.76 -15.33
CA ALA A 139 18.31 10.21 -16.46
C ALA A 139 19.40 11.21 -16.85
N GLY A 140 20.66 10.74 -16.93
CA GLY A 140 21.79 11.55 -17.34
C GLY A 140 21.73 11.90 -18.82
N TYR A 141 22.21 13.09 -19.16
CA TYR A 141 22.41 13.50 -20.54
C TYR A 141 23.60 12.74 -21.16
N GLU A 142 23.34 12.01 -22.23
CA GLU A 142 24.39 11.57 -23.14
C GLU A 142 24.24 12.25 -24.49
N SER A 143 25.32 12.88 -24.97
CA SER A 143 25.34 13.73 -26.18
C SER A 143 25.18 12.97 -27.51
N TYR A 144 24.89 11.69 -27.50
CA TYR A 144 24.65 10.87 -28.69
C TYR A 144 23.17 10.76 -28.99
N LYS A 145 22.79 11.12 -30.19
CA LYS A 145 21.45 11.39 -30.70
C LYS A 145 20.44 10.24 -30.68
N ASP A 146 20.82 9.06 -30.21
CA ASP A 146 20.00 7.84 -30.34
C ASP A 146 19.61 7.21 -29.00
N PHE A 147 19.98 7.80 -27.86
CA PHE A 147 19.59 7.26 -26.54
C PHE A 147 18.51 8.11 -25.90
N LEU A 148 17.40 7.47 -25.61
CA LEU A 148 16.31 8.05 -24.85
C LEU A 148 16.69 8.11 -23.37
N ASN A 149 16.46 9.27 -22.76
CA ASN A 149 16.56 9.38 -21.32
C ASN A 149 15.42 8.58 -20.68
N GLU A 150 15.76 7.48 -20.06
CA GLU A 150 14.81 6.56 -19.45
C GLU A 150 15.12 6.35 -17.99
N THR A 151 14.09 6.28 -17.16
CA THR A 151 14.21 5.86 -15.77
C THR A 151 13.07 4.92 -15.40
N THR A 152 13.36 4.00 -14.51
CA THR A 152 12.36 3.10 -13.93
C THR A 152 12.19 3.43 -12.46
N LEU A 153 10.95 3.73 -12.07
CA LEU A 153 10.60 4.11 -10.71
C LEU A 153 9.60 3.11 -10.10
N ASN A 154 9.78 2.84 -8.84
CA ASN A 154 8.79 2.20 -7.98
C ASN A 154 8.68 2.98 -6.68
N TYR A 155 7.54 2.88 -6.02
CA TYR A 155 7.26 3.66 -4.81
C TYR A 155 6.74 2.78 -3.69
N VAL A 156 7.22 3.07 -2.49
CA VAL A 156 6.64 2.56 -1.24
C VAL A 156 6.42 3.75 -0.33
N GLY A 157 5.19 3.93 0.13
CA GLY A 157 4.86 5.00 1.06
C GLY A 157 3.73 4.61 2.00
N SER A 158 3.62 5.33 3.10
CA SER A 158 2.59 5.07 4.10
C SER A 158 2.04 6.36 4.69
N PHE A 159 0.81 6.28 5.18
CA PHE A 159 0.15 7.37 5.92
C PHE A 159 -0.89 6.78 6.88
N SER A 160 -1.23 7.56 7.93
CA SER A 160 -2.29 7.19 8.86
C SER A 160 -3.67 7.26 8.19
N ALA A 161 -4.52 6.29 8.47
CA ALA A 161 -5.91 6.34 8.04
C ALA A 161 -6.66 7.56 8.61
N GLY A 162 -6.48 7.88 9.89
CA GLY A 162 -7.07 9.03 10.56
C GLY A 162 -8.61 9.01 10.65
N SER A 163 -9.29 8.26 9.79
CA SER A 163 -10.73 8.04 9.80
C SER A 163 -11.11 6.85 8.91
N THR A 164 -12.33 6.36 9.04
CA THR A 164 -12.94 5.35 8.17
C THR A 164 -13.70 5.96 6.97
N THR A 165 -13.55 7.25 6.73
CA THR A 165 -14.14 7.92 5.57
C THR A 165 -13.41 7.55 4.29
N ALA A 166 -14.17 7.26 3.23
CA ALA A 166 -13.60 6.97 1.91
C ALA A 166 -12.78 8.16 1.38
N ARG A 167 -11.65 7.85 0.77
CA ARG A 167 -10.73 8.81 0.15
C ARG A 167 -10.09 8.25 -1.10
N ASN A 168 -9.65 9.08 -2.00
CA ASN A 168 -8.98 8.61 -3.20
C ASN A 168 -7.49 8.38 -2.94
N ILE A 169 -7.01 7.20 -3.26
CA ILE A 169 -5.60 6.90 -3.43
C ILE A 169 -5.23 7.30 -4.86
N GLN A 170 -4.34 8.27 -5.01
CA GLN A 170 -3.89 8.73 -6.31
C GLN A 170 -2.39 8.50 -6.47
N LEU A 171 -2.02 7.91 -7.59
CA LEU A 171 -0.63 7.78 -8.03
C LEU A 171 -0.47 8.53 -9.34
N ARG A 172 0.49 9.40 -9.39
CA ARG A 172 0.79 10.26 -10.54
C ARG A 172 2.29 10.23 -10.83
N CYS A 173 2.64 10.36 -12.09
CA CYS A 173 4.04 10.41 -12.52
C CYS A 173 4.26 11.50 -13.54
N GLY A 174 5.51 11.92 -13.68
CA GLY A 174 5.87 12.98 -14.63
C GLY A 174 7.35 13.31 -14.56
N ALA A 175 7.71 14.47 -15.11
CA ALA A 175 9.07 14.97 -15.14
C ALA A 175 9.16 16.43 -14.68
N ASN A 176 10.24 16.78 -14.00
CA ASN A 176 10.61 18.16 -13.73
C ASN A 176 11.37 18.72 -14.94
N ALA A 177 10.67 19.10 -15.99
CA ALA A 177 11.32 19.59 -17.20
C ALA A 177 11.15 21.10 -17.35
N GLY A 178 12.21 21.76 -17.81
CA GLY A 178 12.24 23.21 -18.09
C GLY A 178 11.79 23.61 -19.49
N SER A 179 11.59 22.71 -20.44
CA SER A 179 11.23 23.00 -21.82
C SER A 179 10.28 21.97 -22.44
N SER A 180 9.66 22.33 -23.55
CA SER A 180 8.57 21.63 -24.23
C SER A 180 8.96 20.26 -24.77
N THR A 181 8.79 19.22 -23.98
CA THR A 181 9.13 17.85 -24.36
C THR A 181 8.04 16.88 -24.01
N SER A 182 7.83 15.92 -24.89
CA SER A 182 6.90 14.84 -24.65
C SER A 182 7.52 13.83 -23.68
N VAL A 183 6.80 13.56 -22.60
CA VAL A 183 7.12 12.51 -21.64
C VAL A 183 6.32 11.28 -22.02
N TYR A 184 7.00 10.14 -22.16
CA TYR A 184 6.38 8.85 -22.44
C TYR A 184 6.35 8.02 -21.16
N ILE A 185 5.20 7.43 -20.89
CA ILE A 185 4.97 6.61 -19.71
C ILE A 185 4.64 5.20 -20.18
N ASN A 186 5.41 4.22 -19.73
CA ASN A 186 5.30 2.81 -20.16
C ASN A 186 5.34 2.64 -21.68
N GLY A 187 6.09 3.46 -22.38
CA GLY A 187 6.25 3.42 -23.82
C GLY A 187 7.56 4.09 -24.25
N ASN A 188 7.87 4.06 -25.52
CA ASN A 188 9.00 4.78 -26.08
C ASN A 188 8.60 5.59 -27.31
N SER A 189 9.47 6.55 -27.70
CA SER A 189 9.25 7.43 -28.85
C SER A 189 9.38 6.73 -30.22
N ILE A 190 10.00 5.55 -30.25
CA ILE A 190 10.36 4.83 -31.48
C ILE A 190 9.30 3.80 -31.85
N SER A 191 8.69 3.21 -30.85
CA SER A 191 7.53 2.32 -31.04
C SER A 191 6.54 2.58 -29.92
N SER A 192 5.31 2.88 -30.29
CA SER A 192 4.22 2.93 -29.31
C SER A 192 4.05 1.54 -28.73
N TYR A 193 4.80 1.20 -27.69
CA TYR A 193 4.47 0.06 -26.81
C TYR A 193 3.19 0.39 -26.04
N THR A 194 2.21 0.90 -26.75
CA THR A 194 0.83 1.07 -26.29
C THR A 194 0.09 -0.26 -26.24
N GLY A 195 0.85 -1.37 -26.31
CA GLY A 195 0.29 -2.68 -26.11
C GLY A 195 -0.27 -2.82 -24.70
N THR A 196 -1.35 -3.56 -24.58
CA THR A 196 -2.04 -3.95 -23.32
C THR A 196 -1.14 -4.69 -22.32
N SER A 197 0.14 -4.86 -22.61
CA SER A 197 1.12 -5.61 -21.82
C SER A 197 1.76 -4.81 -20.69
N ASN A 198 1.73 -3.49 -20.74
CA ASN A 198 2.37 -2.64 -19.72
C ASN A 198 1.36 -2.32 -18.63
N VAL A 199 1.34 -3.14 -17.60
CA VAL A 199 0.46 -2.97 -16.45
C VAL A 199 1.24 -2.36 -15.30
N PHE A 200 0.82 -1.18 -14.85
CA PHE A 200 1.24 -0.61 -13.58
C PHE A 200 0.28 -1.06 -12.50
N THR A 201 0.80 -1.55 -11.39
CA THR A 201 -0.01 -2.06 -10.28
C THR A 201 0.33 -1.31 -9.00
N ALA A 202 -0.69 -0.88 -8.28
CA ALA A 202 -0.57 -0.39 -6.92
C ALA A 202 -1.24 -1.37 -5.96
N PHE A 203 -0.51 -1.78 -4.95
CA PHE A 203 -0.98 -2.62 -3.85
C PHE A 203 -1.17 -1.74 -2.63
N VAL A 204 -2.38 -1.67 -2.12
CA VAL A 204 -2.74 -0.89 -0.92
C VAL A 204 -3.01 -1.88 0.19
N ALA A 205 -2.23 -1.82 1.26
CA ALA A 205 -2.36 -2.64 2.45
C ALA A 205 -2.73 -1.77 3.65
N GLU A 206 -3.70 -2.18 4.42
CA GLU A 206 -4.08 -1.54 5.68
C GLU A 206 -3.61 -2.41 6.84
N LEU A 207 -2.77 -1.83 7.68
CA LEU A 207 -2.19 -2.50 8.83
C LEU A 207 -2.87 -2.00 10.11
N ALA A 208 -3.17 -2.94 11.01
CA ALA A 208 -3.60 -2.60 12.36
C ALA A 208 -2.51 -1.80 13.09
N PRO A 209 -2.87 -0.98 14.09
CA PRO A 209 -1.94 -0.26 14.94
C PRO A 209 -1.02 -1.19 15.73
#